data_a435db588324a719f64b1b139c0bc1e7
#
_entry.id   a435db588324a719f64b1b139c0bc1e7
#
_cell.length_a   1.000
_cell.length_b   1.000
_cell.length_c   1.000
_cell.angle_alpha   90.00
_cell.angle_beta   90.00
_cell.angle_gamma   90.00
#
_symmetry.space_group_name_H-M   'P 1'
#
loop_
_entity.id
_entity.type
_entity.pdbx_description
1 polymer ?
#
loop_
_entity_poly.entity_id
_entity_poly.type
_entity_poly.pdbx_seq_one_letter_code
_entity_poly.pdbx_strand_id
1 'polypeptide(L)'
;MTAKLRESDIEGYLINQCKKAGYLIRKTQWVGHNHCPDRLIMTAGLTVWVELKAPGKKPRSGQLREHARMRLAGQRVDVIDSLAGVDQLIAELQGEQK
;
A
#
# COMPACT_ATOMS: atom_id res chain seq x y z
N MET A 1 25.30 7.31 13.64
CA MET A 1 24.19 7.97 12.89
C MET A 1 23.20 6.93 12.40
N THR A 2 21.93 7.17 12.62
CA THR A 2 20.88 6.32 12.09
C THR A 2 20.67 6.63 10.61
N ALA A 3 20.66 5.62 9.77
CA ALA A 3 20.35 5.80 8.36
C ALA A 3 18.90 6.27 8.21
N LYS A 4 18.68 7.19 7.29
CA LYS A 4 17.32 7.68 7.00
C LYS A 4 16.52 6.55 6.33
N LEU A 5 15.31 6.33 6.82
CA LEU A 5 14.41 5.34 6.25
C LEU A 5 13.98 5.75 4.83
N ARG A 6 14.06 4.83 3.89
CA ARG A 6 13.70 5.07 2.49
C ARG A 6 12.36 4.44 2.16
N GLU A 7 11.76 4.89 1.06
CA GLU A 7 10.54 4.29 0.55
C GLU A 7 10.71 2.78 0.34
N SER A 8 11.86 2.36 -0.22
CA SER A 8 12.16 0.94 -0.45
C SER A 8 12.23 0.11 0.83
N ASP A 9 12.63 0.73 1.96
CA ASP A 9 12.68 0.05 3.24
C ASP A 9 11.25 -0.24 3.74
N ILE A 10 10.35 0.72 3.56
CA ILE A 10 8.94 0.56 3.92
C ILE A 10 8.29 -0.49 3.03
N GLU A 11 8.59 -0.47 1.73
CA GLU A 11 8.09 -1.47 0.78
C GLU A 11 8.54 -2.88 1.16
N GLY A 12 9.82 -3.05 1.47
CA GLY A 12 10.36 -4.36 1.90
C GLY A 12 9.70 -4.88 3.16
N TYR A 13 9.47 -3.99 4.10
CA TYR A 13 8.78 -4.35 5.34
C TYR A 13 7.33 -4.78 5.07
N LEU A 14 6.63 -4.04 4.21
CA LEU A 14 5.26 -4.40 3.81
C LEU A 14 5.22 -5.81 3.18
N ILE A 15 6.13 -6.09 2.26
CA ILE A 15 6.21 -7.40 1.60
C ILE A 15 6.41 -8.51 2.63
N ASN A 16 7.34 -8.31 3.58
CA ASN A 16 7.63 -9.30 4.61
C ASN A 16 6.43 -9.53 5.53
N GLN A 17 5.76 -8.47 5.94
CA GLN A 17 4.58 -8.58 6.81
C GLN A 17 3.42 -9.28 6.11
N CYS A 18 3.21 -9.00 4.83
CA CYS A 18 2.20 -9.71 4.03
C CYS A 18 2.50 -11.21 3.95
N LYS A 19 3.76 -11.57 3.70
CA LYS A 19 4.17 -12.99 3.65
C LYS A 19 3.91 -13.69 4.98
N LYS A 20 4.26 -13.05 6.09
CA LYS A 20 4.01 -13.61 7.43
C LYS A 20 2.53 -13.81 7.70
N ALA A 21 1.69 -12.92 7.20
CA ALA A 21 0.24 -12.99 7.38
C ALA A 21 -0.43 -13.97 6.41
N GLY A 22 0.31 -14.48 5.43
CA GLY A 22 -0.24 -15.37 4.41
C GLY A 22 -0.99 -14.66 3.31
N TYR A 23 -0.71 -13.37 3.10
CA TYR A 23 -1.36 -12.57 2.06
C TYR A 23 -0.53 -12.58 0.78
N LEU A 24 -1.23 -12.47 -0.35
CA LEU A 24 -0.61 -12.27 -1.65
C LEU A 24 -0.34 -10.78 -1.83
N ILE A 25 0.87 -10.43 -2.28
CA ILE A 25 1.21 -9.05 -2.63
C ILE A 25 1.88 -9.02 -3.98
N ARG A 26 1.47 -8.07 -4.83
CA ARG A 26 1.97 -7.95 -6.20
C ARG A 26 2.34 -6.51 -6.51
N LYS A 27 3.39 -6.33 -7.29
CA LYS A 27 3.74 -5.02 -7.83
C LYS A 27 2.78 -4.70 -8.96
N THR A 28 2.32 -3.45 -9.04
CA THR A 28 1.26 -3.07 -9.98
C THR A 28 1.66 -1.90 -10.85
N GLN A 29 1.09 -1.85 -12.03
CA GLN A 29 1.33 -0.78 -12.99
C GLN A 29 0.17 -0.76 -13.99
N TRP A 30 -0.31 0.47 -14.31
CA TRP A 30 -1.26 0.62 -15.40
C TRP A 30 -0.53 0.63 -16.74
N VAL A 31 -1.07 -0.07 -17.72
CA VAL A 31 -0.63 0.05 -19.10
C VAL A 31 -1.55 1.08 -19.78
N GLY A 32 -0.95 2.11 -20.38
CA GLY A 32 -1.71 3.14 -21.08
C GLY A 32 -2.35 4.19 -20.17
N HIS A 33 -2.00 4.22 -18.89
CA HIS A 33 -2.51 5.19 -17.92
C HIS A 33 -1.46 5.43 -16.85
N ASN A 34 -1.55 6.56 -16.14
CA ASN A 34 -0.57 6.94 -15.12
C ASN A 34 -1.12 6.74 -13.71
N HIS A 35 -0.21 6.77 -12.74
CA HIS A 35 -0.50 6.88 -11.30
C HIS A 35 -1.15 5.64 -10.68
N CYS A 36 -0.85 4.45 -11.22
CA CYS A 36 -1.21 3.20 -10.55
C CYS A 36 -0.54 3.15 -9.17
N PRO A 37 -1.26 2.76 -8.10
CA PRO A 37 -0.60 2.47 -6.83
C PRO A 37 0.49 1.39 -6.97
N ASP A 38 1.46 1.40 -6.06
CA ASP A 38 2.66 0.57 -6.18
C ASP A 38 2.41 -0.92 -6.00
N ARG A 39 1.49 -1.29 -5.10
CA ARG A 39 1.25 -2.67 -4.71
C ARG A 39 -0.23 -2.98 -4.58
N LEU A 40 -0.57 -4.24 -4.83
CA LEU A 40 -1.89 -4.79 -4.55
C LEU A 40 -1.74 -5.94 -3.56
N ILE A 41 -2.48 -5.86 -2.45
CA ILE A 41 -2.53 -6.92 -1.45
C ILE A 41 -3.86 -7.63 -1.60
N MET A 42 -3.80 -8.97 -1.64
CA MET A 42 -4.99 -9.81 -1.74
C MET A 42 -5.06 -10.72 -0.53
N THR A 43 -6.16 -10.63 0.20
CA THR A 43 -6.49 -11.54 1.28
C THR A 43 -7.68 -12.39 0.84
N ALA A 44 -8.10 -13.33 1.69
CA ALA A 44 -9.21 -14.23 1.36
C ALA A 44 -10.53 -13.48 1.07
N GLY A 45 -10.73 -12.31 1.66
CA GLY A 45 -11.98 -11.57 1.50
C GLY A 45 -11.84 -10.12 1.09
N LEU A 46 -10.62 -9.65 0.83
CA LEU A 46 -10.40 -8.22 0.64
C LEU A 46 -9.18 -7.96 -0.20
N THR A 47 -9.24 -6.94 -1.06
CA THR A 47 -8.06 -6.44 -1.79
C THR A 47 -7.79 -5.01 -1.38
N VAL A 48 -6.51 -4.65 -1.27
CA VAL A 48 -6.08 -3.30 -0.91
C VAL A 48 -4.97 -2.86 -1.85
N TRP A 49 -5.15 -1.69 -2.46
CA TRP A 49 -4.11 -1.03 -3.24
C TRP A 49 -3.30 -0.15 -2.32
N VAL A 50 -1.97 -0.20 -2.43
CA VAL A 50 -1.08 0.55 -1.55
C VAL A 50 -0.15 1.44 -2.37
N GLU A 51 -0.18 2.74 -2.06
CA GLU A 51 0.79 3.72 -2.55
C GLU A 51 1.84 3.90 -1.48
N LEU A 52 3.11 3.65 -1.83
CA LEU A 52 4.22 3.78 -0.89
C LEU A 52 4.92 5.12 -1.07
N LYS A 53 5.25 5.75 0.05
CA LYS A 53 5.98 7.02 0.08
C LYS A 53 7.10 6.94 1.13
N ALA A 54 8.18 7.68 0.87
CA ALA A 54 9.20 7.89 1.91
C ALA A 54 8.58 8.66 3.08
N PRO A 55 9.15 8.53 4.30
CA PRO A 55 8.58 9.20 5.48
C PRO A 55 8.36 10.69 5.24
N GLY A 56 7.13 11.15 5.53
CA GLY A 56 6.74 12.55 5.41
C GLY A 56 6.41 13.01 3.99
N LYS A 57 6.61 12.17 2.99
CA LYS A 57 6.25 12.52 1.61
C LYS A 57 4.77 12.27 1.37
N LYS A 58 4.17 13.12 0.54
CA LYS A 58 2.74 13.04 0.20
C LYS A 58 2.57 12.64 -1.25
N PRO A 59 1.44 11.99 -1.61
CA PRO A 59 1.12 11.73 -3.01
C PRO A 59 1.01 13.03 -3.79
N ARG A 60 1.44 12.99 -5.05
CA ARG A 60 1.28 14.13 -5.96
C ARG A 60 -0.18 14.24 -6.39
N SER A 61 -0.55 15.41 -6.92
CA SER A 61 -1.93 15.69 -7.29
C SER A 61 -2.52 14.68 -8.27
N GLY A 62 -1.73 14.21 -9.24
CA GLY A 62 -2.18 13.16 -10.18
C GLY A 62 -2.45 11.84 -9.50
N GLN A 63 -1.62 11.47 -8.52
CA GLN A 63 -1.83 10.26 -7.72
C GLN A 63 -3.10 10.38 -6.89
N LEU A 64 -3.33 11.54 -6.26
CA LEU A 64 -4.55 11.77 -5.47
C LEU A 64 -5.81 11.66 -6.34
N ARG A 65 -5.77 12.19 -7.57
CA ARG A 65 -6.91 12.08 -8.49
C ARG A 65 -7.18 10.63 -8.88
N GLU A 66 -6.13 9.86 -9.14
CA GLU A 66 -6.30 8.44 -9.48
C GLU A 66 -6.85 7.65 -8.29
N HIS A 67 -6.32 7.89 -7.09
CA HIS A 67 -6.85 7.24 -5.88
C HIS A 67 -8.34 7.55 -5.68
N ALA A 68 -8.74 8.80 -5.93
CA ALA A 68 -10.14 9.19 -5.80
C ALA A 68 -11.02 8.44 -6.80
N ARG A 69 -10.56 8.31 -8.06
CA ARG A 69 -11.30 7.53 -9.07
C ARG A 69 -11.45 6.07 -8.68
N MET A 70 -10.37 5.47 -8.14
CA MET A 70 -10.38 4.08 -7.71
C MET A 70 -11.35 3.86 -6.54
N ARG A 71 -11.36 4.79 -5.58
CA ARG A 71 -12.27 4.70 -4.45
C ARG A 71 -13.73 4.84 -4.88
N LEU A 72 -14.01 5.72 -5.84
CA LEU A 72 -15.35 5.82 -6.43
C LEU A 72 -15.76 4.52 -7.13
N ALA A 73 -14.80 3.78 -7.66
CA ALA A 73 -15.03 2.47 -8.28
C ALA A 73 -15.09 1.33 -7.25
N GLY A 74 -15.14 1.66 -5.95
CA GLY A 74 -15.30 0.67 -4.88
C GLY A 74 -14.01 0.06 -4.37
N GLN A 75 -12.85 0.61 -4.74
CA GLN A 75 -11.57 0.05 -4.34
C GLN A 75 -11.06 0.69 -3.04
N ARG A 76 -10.41 -0.10 -2.21
CA ARG A 76 -9.67 0.44 -1.07
C ARG A 76 -8.26 0.81 -1.54
N VAL A 77 -7.85 2.06 -1.28
CA VAL A 77 -6.52 2.57 -1.61
C VAL A 77 -5.95 3.23 -0.36
N ASP A 78 -4.82 2.73 0.11
CA ASP A 78 -4.12 3.27 1.28
C ASP A 78 -2.79 3.89 0.83
N VAL A 79 -2.38 4.95 1.51
CA VAL A 79 -1.05 5.57 1.36
C VAL A 79 -0.26 5.27 2.62
N ILE A 80 0.93 4.68 2.47
CA ILE A 80 1.76 4.27 3.60
C ILE A 80 3.13 4.91 3.46
N ASP A 81 3.55 5.64 4.50
CA ASP A 81 4.84 6.31 4.57
C ASP A 81 5.63 5.97 5.84
N SER A 82 5.27 4.88 6.53
CA SER A 82 5.93 4.50 7.78
C SER A 82 5.81 3.01 8.05
N LEU A 83 6.72 2.48 8.87
CA LEU A 83 6.62 1.10 9.35
C LEU A 83 5.36 0.90 10.21
N ALA A 84 5.03 1.89 11.04
CA ALA A 84 3.81 1.86 11.85
C ALA A 84 2.56 1.78 10.98
N GLY A 85 2.55 2.47 9.84
CA GLY A 85 1.44 2.41 8.89
C GLY A 85 1.26 1.02 8.30
N VAL A 86 2.37 0.33 8.02
CA VAL A 86 2.32 -1.08 7.59
C VAL A 86 1.69 -1.95 8.67
N ASP A 87 2.18 -1.82 9.91
CA ASP A 87 1.68 -2.63 11.03
C ASP A 87 0.18 -2.40 11.23
N GLN A 88 -0.27 -1.15 11.15
CA GLN A 88 -1.67 -0.81 11.29
C GLN A 88 -2.52 -1.45 10.18
N LEU A 89 -2.08 -1.40 8.94
CA LEU A 89 -2.80 -2.02 7.83
C LEU A 89 -2.92 -3.53 8.02
N ILE A 90 -1.82 -4.20 8.36
CA ILE A 90 -1.83 -5.65 8.59
C ILE A 90 -2.80 -6.01 9.72
N ALA A 91 -2.79 -5.26 10.83
CA ALA A 91 -3.71 -5.49 11.94
C ALA A 91 -5.17 -5.33 11.51
N GLU A 92 -5.48 -4.31 10.72
CA GLU A 92 -6.83 -4.10 10.19
C GLU A 92 -7.27 -5.26 9.30
N LEU A 93 -6.40 -5.70 8.38
CA LEU A 93 -6.73 -6.80 7.48
C LEU A 93 -6.96 -8.10 8.24
N GLN A 94 -6.17 -8.38 9.26
CA GLN A 94 -6.34 -9.56 10.12
C GLN A 94 -7.66 -9.47 10.88
N GLY A 95 -8.04 -8.31 11.37
CA GLY A 95 -9.30 -8.09 12.07
C GLY A 95 -10.52 -8.32 11.17
N GLU A 96 -10.44 -7.88 9.93
CA GLU A 96 -11.55 -7.98 8.97
C GLU A 96 -11.78 -9.43 8.47
N GLN A 97 -10.84 -10.33 8.71
CA GLN A 97 -10.93 -11.71 8.28
C GLN A 97 -11.52 -12.66 9.34
N LYS A 98 -11.88 -12.16 10.48
CA LYS A 98 -12.45 -12.97 11.57
C LYS A 98 -13.93 -13.31 11.36
#